data_09ef36d615bec06342efe8dbb4fa3f9a
#
_entry.id   09ef36d615bec06342efe8dbb4fa3f9a
#
_cell.length_a   1.000
_cell.length_b   1.000
_cell.length_c   1.000
_cell.angle_alpha   90.00
_cell.angle_beta   90.00
_cell.angle_gamma   90.00
#
_symmetry.space_group_name_H-M   'P 1'
#
loop_
_entity.id
_entity.type
_entity.pdbx_description
1 polymer ?
#
loop_
_entity_poly.entity_id
_entity_poly.type
_entity_poly.pdbx_seq_one_letter_code
_entity_poly.pdbx_strand_id
1 'polypeptide(L)'
;MIPLADGFLQRVREAPEDDGPRLIYADWLDELGDPRAQFIRVQIALARLPETDARRPQLARTERDLLDRHGEQWAAPFRGLASGPVFRRGFVEEVKLTARQFLTHAAALFEAGPVRHVHILDLGSHAAAVFASRHLANLTGLTVYGQHIDEPLA
;
A
#
# COMPACT_ATOMS: atom_id res chain seq x y z
N MET A 1 -26.01 -1.38 -0.66
CA MET A 1 -25.38 -2.61 -0.11
C MET A 1 -23.89 -2.54 -0.44
N ILE A 2 -23.05 -2.50 0.57
CA ILE A 2 -21.60 -2.54 0.36
C ILE A 2 -21.25 -3.99 0.02
N PRO A 3 -20.55 -4.26 -1.10
CA PRO A 3 -20.06 -5.60 -1.38
C PRO A 3 -19.28 -6.16 -0.20
N LEU A 4 -19.36 -7.45 0.05
CA LEU A 4 -18.73 -8.10 1.22
C LEU A 4 -17.22 -7.85 1.25
N ALA A 5 -16.57 -7.90 0.08
CA ALA A 5 -15.15 -7.59 -0.07
C ALA A 5 -14.80 -6.17 0.40
N ASP A 6 -15.63 -5.18 0.07
CA ASP A 6 -15.41 -3.79 0.48
C ASP A 6 -15.55 -3.63 1.99
N GLY A 7 -16.45 -4.37 2.63
CA GLY A 7 -16.60 -4.38 4.08
C GLY A 7 -15.35 -4.91 4.81
N PHE A 8 -14.73 -5.96 4.29
CA PHE A 8 -13.45 -6.46 4.83
C PHE A 8 -12.32 -5.47 4.62
N LEU A 9 -12.20 -4.90 3.43
CA LEU A 9 -11.18 -3.89 3.13
C LEU A 9 -11.34 -2.65 4.01
N GLN A 10 -12.57 -2.21 4.25
CA GLN A 10 -12.86 -1.09 5.14
C GLN A 10 -12.32 -1.34 6.55
N ARG A 11 -12.52 -2.53 7.11
CA ARG A 11 -11.99 -2.91 8.43
C ARG A 11 -10.46 -2.89 8.48
N VAL A 12 -9.80 -3.33 7.42
CA VAL A 12 -8.34 -3.24 7.30
C VAL A 12 -7.88 -1.78 7.29
N ARG A 13 -8.59 -0.91 6.58
CA ARG A 13 -8.26 0.53 6.52
C ARG A 13 -8.49 1.24 7.87
N GLU A 14 -9.53 0.85 8.60
CA GLU A 14 -9.86 1.44 9.91
C GLU A 14 -8.86 1.04 11.01
N ALA A 15 -8.27 -0.15 10.90
CA ALA A 15 -7.29 -0.66 11.85
C ALA A 15 -6.02 -1.18 11.14
N PRO A 16 -5.29 -0.32 10.43
CA PRO A 16 -4.20 -0.75 9.54
C PRO A 16 -3.00 -1.36 10.28
N GLU A 17 -2.85 -1.08 11.58
CA GLU A 17 -1.81 -1.69 12.42
C GLU A 17 -2.17 -3.09 12.91
N ASP A 18 -3.45 -3.44 12.90
CA ASP A 18 -3.94 -4.72 13.40
C ASP A 18 -3.93 -5.77 12.29
N ASP A 19 -3.31 -6.91 12.55
CA ASP A 19 -3.32 -8.05 11.64
C ASP A 19 -4.66 -8.81 11.65
N GLY A 20 -5.47 -8.65 12.70
CA GLY A 20 -6.74 -9.36 12.84
C GLY A 20 -7.69 -9.18 11.66
N PRO A 21 -8.04 -7.94 11.26
CA PRO A 21 -8.88 -7.70 10.09
C PRO A 21 -8.29 -8.25 8.80
N ARG A 22 -6.97 -8.26 8.64
CA ARG A 22 -6.27 -8.81 7.46
C ARG A 22 -6.40 -10.32 7.41
N LEU A 23 -6.26 -10.99 8.55
CA LEU A 23 -6.41 -12.45 8.65
C LEU A 23 -7.87 -12.89 8.43
N ILE A 24 -8.83 -12.13 8.94
CA ILE A 24 -10.26 -12.38 8.66
C ILE A 24 -10.55 -12.24 7.17
N TYR A 25 -9.99 -11.22 6.52
CA TYR A 25 -10.11 -11.08 5.07
C TYR A 25 -9.46 -12.24 4.32
N ALA A 26 -8.29 -12.70 4.77
CA ALA A 26 -7.62 -13.87 4.21
C ALA A 26 -8.45 -15.13 4.34
N ASP A 27 -9.11 -15.35 5.48
CA ASP A 27 -9.99 -16.51 5.69
C ASP A 27 -11.15 -16.51 4.70
N TRP A 28 -11.80 -15.38 4.49
CA TRP A 28 -12.86 -15.25 3.51
C TRP A 28 -12.37 -15.47 2.07
N LEU A 29 -11.19 -14.94 1.70
CA LEU A 29 -10.58 -15.17 0.39
C LEU A 29 -10.22 -16.65 0.19
N ASP A 30 -9.79 -17.34 1.24
CA ASP A 30 -9.44 -18.76 1.20
C ASP A 30 -10.69 -19.64 0.90
N GLU A 31 -11.84 -19.28 1.46
CA GLU A 31 -13.12 -19.93 1.13
C GLU A 31 -13.49 -19.78 -0.35
N LEU A 32 -13.04 -18.70 -1.00
CA LEU A 32 -13.22 -18.44 -2.43
C LEU A 32 -12.12 -19.07 -3.31
N GLY A 33 -11.10 -19.68 -2.72
CA GLY A 33 -9.95 -20.19 -3.44
C GLY A 33 -9.03 -19.10 -4.02
N ASP A 34 -9.08 -17.88 -3.47
CA ASP A 34 -8.27 -16.75 -3.94
C ASP A 34 -6.84 -16.86 -3.40
N PRO A 35 -5.80 -16.86 -4.27
CA PRO A 35 -4.40 -16.98 -3.84
C PRO A 35 -3.94 -15.80 -2.98
N ARG A 36 -4.65 -14.68 -2.96
CA ARG A 36 -4.33 -13.55 -2.08
C ARG A 36 -4.43 -13.91 -0.60
N ALA A 37 -5.26 -14.89 -0.25
CA ALA A 37 -5.32 -15.41 1.12
C ALA A 37 -3.95 -15.89 1.61
N GLN A 38 -3.28 -16.71 0.79
CA GLN A 38 -1.93 -17.18 1.08
C GLN A 38 -0.92 -16.03 1.16
N PHE A 39 -1.01 -15.08 0.23
CA PHE A 39 -0.12 -13.93 0.18
C PHE A 39 -0.20 -13.06 1.45
N ILE A 40 -1.42 -12.77 1.93
CA ILE A 40 -1.63 -12.02 3.18
C ILE A 40 -0.95 -12.75 4.34
N ARG A 41 -1.19 -14.05 4.49
CA ARG A 41 -0.63 -14.85 5.57
C ARG A 41 0.89 -14.94 5.51
N VAL A 42 1.46 -15.10 4.31
CA VAL A 42 2.91 -15.14 4.09
C VAL A 42 3.57 -13.82 4.47
N GLN A 43 3.01 -12.70 4.03
CA GLN A 43 3.57 -11.39 4.37
C GLN A 43 3.44 -11.06 5.86
N ILE A 44 2.34 -11.43 6.51
CA ILE A 44 2.19 -11.29 7.97
C ILE A 44 3.22 -12.16 8.70
N ALA A 45 3.41 -13.39 8.26
CA ALA A 45 4.42 -14.27 8.86
C ALA A 45 5.83 -13.69 8.72
N LEU A 46 6.20 -13.20 7.54
CA LEU A 46 7.49 -12.55 7.31
C LEU A 46 7.69 -11.29 8.16
N ALA A 47 6.63 -10.53 8.40
CA ALA A 47 6.68 -9.33 9.26
C ALA A 47 6.88 -9.67 10.74
N ARG A 48 6.39 -10.83 11.19
CA ARG A 48 6.44 -11.25 12.61
C ARG A 48 7.68 -12.09 12.95
N LEU A 49 8.20 -12.86 11.99
CA LEU A 49 9.30 -13.77 12.23
C LEU A 49 10.63 -13.01 12.39
N PRO A 50 11.50 -13.45 13.32
CA PRO A 50 12.87 -12.95 13.40
C PRO A 50 13.61 -13.17 12.09
N GLU A 51 14.57 -12.28 11.77
CA GLU A 51 15.36 -12.38 10.54
C GLU A 51 16.12 -13.70 10.41
N THR A 52 16.47 -14.33 11.54
CA THR A 52 17.19 -15.58 11.61
C THR A 52 16.30 -16.83 11.54
N ASP A 53 14.98 -16.68 11.43
CA ASP A 53 14.06 -17.82 11.39
C ASP A 53 14.25 -18.64 10.10
N ALA A 54 14.42 -19.95 10.26
CA ALA A 54 14.71 -20.88 9.17
C ALA A 54 13.58 -20.96 8.10
N ARG A 55 12.36 -20.55 8.43
CA ARG A 55 11.20 -20.54 7.50
C ARG A 55 11.24 -19.37 6.53
N ARG A 56 11.96 -18.28 6.85
CA ARG A 56 11.96 -17.06 6.04
C ARG A 56 12.35 -17.26 4.57
N PRO A 57 13.39 -18.02 4.22
CA PRO A 57 13.75 -18.21 2.82
C PRO A 57 12.62 -18.84 1.98
N GLN A 58 11.92 -19.81 2.53
CA GLN A 58 10.80 -20.45 1.84
C GLN A 58 9.61 -19.51 1.72
N LEU A 59 9.26 -18.79 2.79
CA LEU A 59 8.19 -17.79 2.78
C LEU A 59 8.48 -16.67 1.78
N ALA A 60 9.73 -16.18 1.70
CA ALA A 60 10.14 -15.15 0.76
C ALA A 60 10.05 -15.62 -0.71
N ARG A 61 10.31 -16.90 -0.97
CA ARG A 61 10.10 -17.48 -2.32
C ARG A 61 8.62 -17.50 -2.67
N THR A 62 7.80 -17.98 -1.76
CA THR A 62 6.34 -18.03 -1.94
C THR A 62 5.77 -16.62 -2.16
N GLU A 63 6.21 -15.63 -1.38
CA GLU A 63 5.84 -14.23 -1.56
C GLU A 63 6.16 -13.74 -2.97
N ARG A 64 7.38 -13.97 -3.43
CA ARG A 64 7.84 -13.55 -4.76
C ARG A 64 7.04 -14.22 -5.87
N ASP A 65 6.83 -15.52 -5.79
CA ASP A 65 6.07 -16.28 -6.79
C ASP A 65 4.62 -15.80 -6.88
N LEU A 66 4.00 -15.45 -5.75
CA LEU A 66 2.64 -14.92 -5.71
C LEU A 66 2.57 -13.50 -6.28
N LEU A 67 3.54 -12.64 -5.96
CA LEU A 67 3.63 -11.29 -6.53
C LEU A 67 3.88 -11.32 -8.03
N ASP A 68 4.77 -12.19 -8.52
CA ASP A 68 5.05 -12.32 -9.94
C ASP A 68 3.81 -12.75 -10.74
N ARG A 69 2.96 -13.58 -10.17
CA ARG A 69 1.74 -14.07 -10.82
C ARG A 69 0.54 -13.15 -10.68
N HIS A 70 0.37 -12.49 -9.55
CA HIS A 70 -0.87 -11.81 -9.18
C HIS A 70 -0.70 -10.35 -8.75
N GLY A 71 0.51 -9.88 -8.54
CA GLY A 71 0.78 -8.55 -7.99
C GLY A 71 0.15 -7.43 -8.80
N GLU A 72 0.20 -7.53 -10.13
CA GLU A 72 -0.41 -6.54 -11.02
C GLU A 72 -1.94 -6.47 -10.85
N GLN A 73 -2.59 -7.61 -10.72
CA GLN A 73 -4.03 -7.69 -10.47
C GLN A 73 -4.40 -7.09 -9.11
N TRP A 74 -3.61 -7.39 -8.07
CA TRP A 74 -3.87 -6.89 -6.73
C TRP A 74 -3.58 -5.39 -6.58
N ALA A 75 -2.69 -4.84 -7.40
CA ALA A 75 -2.40 -3.42 -7.48
C ALA A 75 -3.34 -2.65 -8.44
N ALA A 76 -4.21 -3.34 -9.17
CA ALA A 76 -5.08 -2.73 -10.17
C ALA A 76 -5.94 -1.56 -9.63
N PRO A 77 -6.48 -1.57 -8.39
CA PRO A 77 -7.22 -0.42 -7.85
C PRO A 77 -6.42 0.89 -7.78
N PHE A 78 -5.09 0.80 -7.77
CA PHE A 78 -4.19 1.98 -7.75
C PHE A 78 -3.81 2.48 -9.13
N ARG A 79 -4.21 1.77 -10.18
CA ARG A 79 -3.88 2.14 -11.57
C ARG A 79 -4.48 3.50 -11.91
N GLY A 80 -3.65 4.40 -12.42
CA GLY A 80 -4.04 5.78 -12.69
C GLY A 80 -4.06 6.72 -11.48
N LEU A 81 -3.96 6.20 -10.25
CA LEU A 81 -3.91 7.00 -9.03
C LEU A 81 -2.47 7.23 -8.57
N ALA A 82 -1.65 6.21 -8.64
CA ALA A 82 -0.27 6.22 -8.18
C ALA A 82 0.56 5.15 -8.91
N SER A 83 1.86 5.13 -8.64
CA SER A 83 2.81 4.15 -9.17
C SER A 83 3.63 3.49 -8.06
N GLY A 84 4.44 2.50 -8.41
CA GLY A 84 5.38 1.85 -7.51
C GLY A 84 4.75 1.29 -6.25
N PRO A 85 3.63 0.52 -6.35
CA PRO A 85 2.97 -0.03 -5.17
C PRO A 85 3.88 -0.99 -4.43
N VAL A 86 3.96 -0.83 -3.11
CA VAL A 86 4.66 -1.76 -2.21
C VAL A 86 3.63 -2.43 -1.31
N PHE A 87 3.61 -3.75 -1.36
CA PHE A 87 2.75 -4.58 -0.52
C PHE A 87 3.40 -4.80 0.84
N ARG A 88 2.61 -4.61 1.89
CA ARG A 88 2.95 -4.98 3.26
C ARG A 88 1.76 -5.70 3.88
N ARG A 89 2.01 -6.84 4.50
CA ARG A 89 0.98 -7.65 5.14
C ARG A 89 -0.26 -7.89 4.27
N GLY A 90 -0.01 -8.10 2.95
CA GLY A 90 -1.00 -8.46 1.95
C GLY A 90 -1.70 -7.33 1.21
N PHE A 91 -1.40 -6.07 1.55
CA PHE A 91 -2.04 -4.88 0.97
C PHE A 91 -1.02 -3.85 0.52
N VAL A 92 -1.39 -3.03 -0.46
CA VAL A 92 -0.57 -1.88 -0.84
C VAL A 92 -0.62 -0.85 0.29
N GLU A 93 0.51 -0.61 0.94
CA GLU A 93 0.67 0.40 1.99
C GLU A 93 1.54 1.58 1.57
N GLU A 94 2.28 1.45 0.48
CA GLU A 94 3.22 2.46 0.02
C GLU A 94 3.10 2.66 -1.47
N VAL A 95 3.10 3.91 -1.91
CA VAL A 95 2.98 4.30 -3.32
C VAL A 95 3.80 5.54 -3.64
N LYS A 96 4.08 5.75 -4.92
CA LYS A 96 4.73 6.94 -5.49
C LYS A 96 3.75 7.70 -6.35
N LEU A 97 3.71 9.01 -6.21
CA LEU A 97 2.85 9.88 -7.02
C LEU A 97 3.38 11.31 -7.04
N THR A 98 2.92 12.09 -8.02
CA THR A 98 3.21 13.51 -8.04
C THR A 98 2.35 14.26 -7.03
N ALA A 99 2.72 15.47 -6.65
CA ALA A 99 1.89 16.33 -5.82
C ALA A 99 0.50 16.57 -6.43
N ARG A 100 0.44 16.75 -7.75
CA ARG A 100 -0.82 16.91 -8.47
C ARG A 100 -1.71 15.67 -8.36
N GLN A 101 -1.15 14.47 -8.55
CA GLN A 101 -1.89 13.22 -8.38
C GLN A 101 -2.41 13.08 -6.95
N PHE A 102 -1.59 13.39 -5.94
CA PHE A 102 -2.02 13.37 -4.55
C PHE A 102 -3.19 14.30 -4.29
N LEU A 103 -3.10 15.56 -4.74
CA LEU A 103 -4.18 16.54 -4.54
C LEU A 103 -5.47 16.17 -5.28
N THR A 104 -5.35 15.53 -6.44
CA THR A 104 -6.51 15.14 -7.25
C THR A 104 -7.15 13.83 -6.77
N HIS A 105 -6.33 12.85 -6.34
CA HIS A 105 -6.76 11.46 -6.14
C HIS A 105 -6.65 10.97 -4.70
N ALA A 106 -6.29 11.81 -3.72
CA ALA A 106 -6.06 11.35 -2.36
C ALA A 106 -7.23 10.54 -1.78
N ALA A 107 -8.47 11.00 -1.94
CA ALA A 107 -9.64 10.27 -1.45
C ALA A 107 -9.73 8.86 -2.05
N ALA A 108 -9.63 8.73 -3.37
CA ALA A 108 -9.67 7.45 -4.07
C ALA A 108 -8.48 6.54 -3.69
N LEU A 109 -7.30 7.14 -3.49
CA LEU A 109 -6.10 6.43 -3.06
C LEU A 109 -6.31 5.72 -1.71
N PHE A 110 -6.86 6.42 -0.73
CA PHE A 110 -7.10 5.87 0.60
C PHE A 110 -8.32 4.95 0.66
N GLU A 111 -9.23 5.03 -0.30
CA GLU A 111 -10.31 4.06 -0.47
C GLU A 111 -9.81 2.75 -1.11
N ALA A 112 -8.81 2.81 -1.99
CA ALA A 112 -8.25 1.66 -2.69
C ALA A 112 -7.51 0.69 -1.77
N GLY A 113 -6.98 1.17 -0.63
CA GLY A 113 -6.27 0.33 0.33
C GLY A 113 -5.72 1.09 1.53
N PRO A 114 -5.09 0.38 2.47
CA PRO A 114 -4.55 0.95 3.70
C PRO A 114 -3.20 1.67 3.45
N VAL A 115 -3.17 2.61 2.52
CA VAL A 115 -1.95 3.38 2.21
C VAL A 115 -1.53 4.20 3.42
N ARG A 116 -0.27 4.06 3.81
CA ARG A 116 0.31 4.71 4.99
C ARG A 116 1.58 5.49 4.72
N HIS A 117 2.23 5.22 3.59
CA HIS A 117 3.40 5.95 3.16
C HIS A 117 3.25 6.39 1.70
N VAL A 118 3.44 7.67 1.46
CA VAL A 118 3.48 8.20 0.09
C VAL A 118 4.83 8.86 -0.19
N HIS A 119 5.30 8.64 -1.41
CA HIS A 119 6.47 9.32 -1.96
C HIS A 119 6.00 10.36 -2.98
N ILE A 120 6.13 11.63 -2.65
CA ILE A 120 5.81 12.73 -3.55
C ILE A 120 7.03 13.02 -4.42
N LEU A 121 6.90 12.79 -5.72
CA LEU A 121 8.02 12.87 -6.67
C LEU A 121 8.31 14.31 -7.14
N ASP A 122 7.32 15.18 -7.09
CA ASP A 122 7.43 16.56 -7.58
C ASP A 122 6.52 17.47 -6.74
N LEU A 123 7.07 17.98 -5.66
CA LEU A 123 6.31 18.84 -4.75
C LEU A 123 6.12 20.25 -5.33
N GLY A 124 7.18 20.86 -5.84
CA GLY A 124 7.20 22.15 -6.51
C GLY A 124 6.31 23.21 -5.86
N SER A 125 5.54 23.91 -6.68
CA SER A 125 4.58 24.95 -6.23
C SER A 125 3.37 24.39 -5.45
N HIS A 126 3.18 23.07 -5.38
CA HIS A 126 2.06 22.42 -4.71
C HIS A 126 2.32 22.18 -3.20
N ALA A 127 3.49 22.54 -2.69
CA ALA A 127 3.89 22.25 -1.31
C ALA A 127 2.83 22.71 -0.28
N ALA A 128 2.39 23.95 -0.36
CA ALA A 128 1.40 24.51 0.58
C ALA A 128 0.09 23.72 0.55
N ALA A 129 -0.41 23.37 -0.62
CA ALA A 129 -1.65 22.61 -0.78
C ALA A 129 -1.50 21.17 -0.26
N VAL A 130 -0.38 20.51 -0.53
CA VAL A 130 -0.11 19.15 -0.02
C VAL A 130 -0.06 19.16 1.50
N PHE A 131 0.71 20.06 2.11
CA PHE A 131 0.84 20.13 3.57
C PHE A 131 -0.43 20.61 4.28
N ALA A 132 -1.34 21.28 3.59
CA ALA A 132 -2.66 21.64 4.10
C ALA A 132 -3.72 20.52 3.92
N SER A 133 -3.38 19.44 3.24
CA SER A 133 -4.34 18.37 2.97
C SER A 133 -4.71 17.60 4.23
N ARG A 134 -6.02 17.45 4.48
CA ARG A 134 -6.54 16.60 5.56
C ARG A 134 -6.16 15.12 5.42
N HIS A 135 -5.84 14.68 4.22
CA HIS A 135 -5.49 13.29 3.94
C HIS A 135 -4.12 12.88 4.50
N LEU A 136 -3.26 13.85 4.86
CA LEU A 136 -2.00 13.55 5.54
C LEU A 136 -2.20 12.85 6.89
N ALA A 137 -3.34 13.04 7.54
CA ALA A 137 -3.67 12.36 8.79
C ALA A 137 -3.74 10.82 8.66
N ASN A 138 -3.94 10.31 7.44
CA ASN A 138 -3.96 8.87 7.17
C ASN A 138 -2.55 8.26 7.08
N LEU A 139 -1.52 9.09 6.98
CA LEU A 139 -0.15 8.65 6.72
C LEU A 139 0.66 8.50 8.01
N THR A 140 1.53 7.52 8.03
CA THR A 140 2.63 7.38 9.00
C THR A 140 3.97 7.77 8.41
N GLY A 141 4.06 7.89 7.09
CA GLY A 141 5.27 8.28 6.39
C GLY A 141 4.97 9.12 5.15
N LEU A 142 5.75 10.18 4.99
CA LEU A 142 5.75 11.04 3.81
C LEU A 142 7.20 11.29 3.41
N THR A 143 7.55 10.85 2.20
CA THR A 143 8.84 11.13 1.60
C THR A 143 8.64 12.11 0.44
N VAL A 144 9.41 13.16 0.43
CA VAL A 144 9.35 14.18 -0.62
C VAL A 144 10.67 14.21 -1.36
N TYR A 145 10.61 14.07 -2.67
CA TYR A 145 11.75 14.26 -3.54
C TYR A 145 11.71 15.67 -4.10
N GLY A 146 12.72 16.48 -3.80
CA GLY A 146 12.89 17.79 -4.38
C GLY A 146 13.34 17.70 -5.83
N GLN A 147 12.89 18.63 -6.68
CA GLN A 147 13.61 18.89 -7.92
C GLN A 147 15.00 19.42 -7.60
N HIS A 148 16.02 18.87 -8.22
CA HIS A 148 17.29 19.57 -8.32
C HIS A 148 17.00 20.89 -9.04
N ILE A 149 17.02 22.00 -8.29
CA ILE A 149 17.16 23.30 -8.89
C ILE A 149 18.64 23.34 -9.30
N ASP A 150 18.92 23.06 -10.55
CA ASP A 150 20.17 23.46 -11.15
C ASP A 150 20.20 25.00 -11.08
N GLU A 151 20.80 25.56 -10.05
CA GLU A 151 21.17 26.97 -10.06
C GLU A 151 22.11 27.16 -11.25
N PRO A 152 21.78 28.01 -12.22
CA PRO A 152 22.77 28.40 -13.20
C PRO A 152 23.88 29.13 -12.44
N LEU A 153 25.08 28.57 -12.48
CA LEU A 153 26.26 29.24 -12.02
C LEU A 153 26.40 30.58 -12.79
N ALA A 154 26.22 31.66 -12.06
CA ALA A 154 26.47 33.00 -12.56
C ALA A 154 28.00 33.24 -12.72
#